data_f682159090f724df28e6ada4f766a428
#
_entry.id   f682159090f724df28e6ada4f766a428
#
_cell.length_a   1.000
_cell.length_b   1.000
_cell.length_c   1.000
_cell.angle_alpha   90.00
_cell.angle_beta   90.00
_cell.angle_gamma   90.00
#
_symmetry.space_group_name_H-M   'P 1'
#
loop_
_entity.id
_entity.type
_entity.pdbx_description
1 polymer ?
#
loop_
_entity_poly.entity_id
_entity_poly.type
_entity_poly.pdbx_seq_one_letter_code
_entity_poly.pdbx_strand_id
1 'polypeptide(L)'
;MSISMYQASLPVLIRGLTNLQHILGKAQAHAAEKQIDPSVFIAARLYPDMLPLVRQVYIATDTAKGCAARLAGAEIPGYPDVEQTFDELHARIQKTIDYLKSFDAAQIDGSETRQIVLKMRVGPIEFTGQSYLLNFVLPNFFFHVTTAYDILRHSGVELGKLDYLGGRNEHA
;
A
#
# COMPACT_ATOMS: atom_id res chain seq x y z
N MET A 1 4.61 -26.90 9.66
CA MET A 1 4.32 -26.08 8.44
C MET A 1 4.95 -24.72 8.65
N SER A 2 5.73 -24.23 7.71
CA SER A 2 6.33 -22.87 7.71
C SER A 2 5.54 -21.98 6.77
N ILE A 3 5.42 -20.70 7.08
CA ILE A 3 4.83 -19.70 6.18
C ILE A 3 5.85 -19.43 5.08
N SER A 4 5.43 -19.51 3.81
CA SER A 4 6.32 -19.24 2.67
C SER A 4 6.48 -17.74 2.42
N MET A 5 7.48 -17.35 1.63
CA MET A 5 7.71 -15.96 1.23
C MET A 5 6.50 -15.39 0.49
N TYR A 6 5.86 -16.16 -0.37
CA TYR A 6 4.63 -15.77 -1.05
C TYR A 6 3.50 -15.50 -0.05
N GLN A 7 3.22 -16.45 0.84
CA GLN A 7 2.15 -16.32 1.84
C GLN A 7 2.35 -15.13 2.77
N ALA A 8 3.62 -14.82 3.13
CA ALA A 8 3.96 -13.70 4.00
C ALA A 8 3.96 -12.33 3.28
N SER A 9 3.88 -12.29 1.96
CA SER A 9 4.06 -11.06 1.17
C SER A 9 2.82 -10.69 0.34
N LEU A 10 2.64 -11.28 -0.84
CA LEU A 10 1.66 -10.79 -1.82
C LEU A 10 0.22 -10.82 -1.32
N PRO A 11 -0.31 -11.89 -0.74
CA PRO A 11 -1.67 -11.90 -0.19
C PRO A 11 -1.88 -10.84 0.90
N VAL A 12 -0.86 -10.61 1.75
CA VAL A 12 -0.91 -9.61 2.83
C VAL A 12 -0.99 -8.20 2.24
N LEU A 13 -0.16 -7.89 1.23
CA LEU A 13 -0.15 -6.59 0.56
C LEU A 13 -1.43 -6.35 -0.25
N ILE A 14 -1.93 -7.37 -0.97
CA ILE A 14 -3.19 -7.30 -1.72
C ILE A 14 -4.35 -6.97 -0.76
N ARG A 15 -4.42 -7.67 0.38
CA ARG A 15 -5.44 -7.39 1.39
C ARG A 15 -5.36 -5.96 1.92
N GLY A 16 -4.16 -5.49 2.28
CA GLY A 16 -3.96 -4.12 2.74
C GLY A 16 -4.36 -3.07 1.70
N LEU A 17 -4.06 -3.30 0.42
CA LEU A 17 -4.49 -2.44 -0.68
C LEU A 17 -6.01 -2.47 -0.90
N THR A 18 -6.64 -3.63 -0.80
CA THR A 18 -8.11 -3.76 -0.91
C THR A 18 -8.81 -2.98 0.23
N ASN A 19 -8.28 -3.08 1.46
CA ASN A 19 -8.79 -2.32 2.59
C ASN A 19 -8.60 -0.81 2.39
N LEU A 20 -7.45 -0.39 1.84
CA LEU A 20 -7.20 1.01 1.51
C LEU A 20 -8.19 1.53 0.45
N GLN A 21 -8.51 0.73 -0.58
CA GLN A 21 -9.58 1.07 -1.54
C GLN A 21 -10.92 1.29 -0.85
N HIS A 22 -11.32 0.38 0.06
CA HIS A 22 -12.56 0.53 0.82
C HIS A 22 -12.57 1.84 1.64
N ILE A 23 -11.48 2.14 2.34
CA ILE A 23 -11.31 3.37 3.13
C ILE A 23 -11.43 4.62 2.25
N LEU A 24 -10.78 4.65 1.09
CA LEU A 24 -10.88 5.76 0.14
C LEU A 24 -12.30 5.91 -0.42
N GLY A 25 -13.00 4.80 -0.70
CA GLY A 25 -14.40 4.83 -1.14
C GLY A 25 -15.34 5.46 -0.10
N LYS A 26 -15.15 5.15 1.19
CA LYS A 26 -15.88 5.81 2.28
C LYS A 26 -15.58 7.31 2.34
N ALA A 27 -14.32 7.71 2.12
CA ALA A 27 -13.94 9.12 2.10
C ALA A 27 -14.57 9.86 0.92
N GLN A 28 -14.60 9.26 -0.27
CA GLN A 28 -15.25 9.81 -1.45
C GLN A 28 -16.76 9.98 -1.23
N ALA A 29 -17.43 8.99 -0.64
CA ALA A 29 -18.84 9.07 -0.30
C ALA A 29 -19.12 10.17 0.74
N HIS A 30 -18.26 10.27 1.77
CA HIS A 30 -18.35 11.34 2.78
C HIS A 30 -18.18 12.73 2.18
N ALA A 31 -17.23 12.93 1.27
CA ALA A 31 -17.03 14.20 0.56
C ALA A 31 -18.30 14.59 -0.22
N ALA A 32 -18.90 13.64 -0.93
CA ALA A 32 -20.13 13.87 -1.70
C ALA A 32 -21.32 14.20 -0.76
N GLU A 33 -21.53 13.45 0.30
CA GLU A 33 -22.61 13.67 1.28
C GLU A 33 -22.51 15.05 1.94
N LYS A 34 -21.29 15.44 2.34
CA LYS A 34 -21.04 16.74 3.01
C LYS A 34 -20.84 17.90 2.07
N GLN A 35 -20.88 17.66 0.75
CA GLN A 35 -20.62 18.67 -0.30
C GLN A 35 -19.23 19.34 -0.13
N ILE A 36 -18.24 18.57 0.29
CA ILE A 36 -16.84 19.01 0.41
C ILE A 36 -16.11 18.67 -0.87
N ASP A 37 -15.28 19.59 -1.38
CA ASP A 37 -14.41 19.31 -2.52
C ASP A 37 -13.46 18.15 -2.19
N PRO A 38 -13.46 17.05 -2.95
CA PRO A 38 -12.60 15.90 -2.72
C PRO A 38 -11.10 16.25 -2.61
N SER A 39 -10.65 17.29 -3.30
CA SER A 39 -9.25 17.74 -3.26
C SER A 39 -8.77 18.13 -1.85
N VAL A 40 -9.69 18.56 -0.98
CA VAL A 40 -9.40 18.88 0.42
C VAL A 40 -8.88 17.65 1.15
N PHE A 41 -9.51 16.48 0.95
CA PHE A 41 -9.06 15.22 1.56
C PHE A 41 -7.76 14.71 0.92
N ILE A 42 -7.63 14.79 -0.39
CA ILE A 42 -6.45 14.33 -1.14
C ILE A 42 -5.19 15.09 -0.73
N ALA A 43 -5.33 16.39 -0.46
CA ALA A 43 -4.24 17.25 0.02
C ALA A 43 -4.05 17.24 1.55
N ALA A 44 -5.00 16.65 2.31
CA ALA A 44 -4.95 16.62 3.77
C ALA A 44 -3.75 15.82 4.29
N ARG A 45 -3.23 16.24 5.44
CA ARG A 45 -2.11 15.61 6.16
C ARG A 45 -2.33 15.68 7.66
N LEU A 46 -1.71 14.77 8.44
CA LEU A 46 -1.84 14.76 9.89
C LEU A 46 -1.11 15.95 10.55
N TYR A 47 0.03 16.33 10.00
CA TYR A 47 0.85 17.41 10.49
C TYR A 47 1.52 18.16 9.32
N PRO A 48 1.83 19.47 9.45
CA PRO A 48 2.35 20.29 8.33
C PRO A 48 3.59 19.75 7.62
N ASP A 49 4.48 19.03 8.30
CA ASP A 49 5.69 18.44 7.74
C ASP A 49 5.53 16.99 7.24
N MET A 50 4.36 16.38 7.45
CA MET A 50 4.05 15.04 6.96
C MET A 50 3.54 15.09 5.51
N LEU A 51 3.70 13.98 4.80
CA LEU A 51 3.20 13.81 3.44
C LEU A 51 1.66 13.75 3.42
N PRO A 52 0.99 14.34 2.41
CA PRO A 52 -0.46 14.32 2.28
C PRO A 52 -1.00 12.93 1.91
N LEU A 53 -2.34 12.76 2.00
CA LEU A 53 -3.04 11.51 1.69
C LEU A 53 -2.62 10.89 0.35
N VAL A 54 -2.57 11.69 -0.70
CA VAL A 54 -2.19 11.23 -2.05
C VAL A 54 -0.80 10.55 -2.03
N ARG A 55 0.16 11.12 -1.30
CA ARG A 55 1.51 10.57 -1.19
C ARG A 55 1.57 9.28 -0.34
N GLN A 56 0.66 9.13 0.62
CA GLN A 56 0.54 7.89 1.39
C GLN A 56 0.12 6.73 0.45
N VAL A 57 -0.84 6.97 -0.43
CA VAL A 57 -1.29 5.98 -1.42
C VAL A 57 -0.17 5.65 -2.43
N TYR A 58 0.56 6.65 -2.92
CA TYR A 58 1.68 6.43 -3.85
C TYR A 58 2.74 5.51 -3.22
N ILE A 59 3.17 5.82 -2.00
CA ILE A 59 4.23 5.03 -1.35
C ILE A 59 3.73 3.62 -0.98
N ALA A 60 2.48 3.47 -0.54
CA ALA A 60 1.90 2.15 -0.28
C ALA A 60 1.89 1.28 -1.54
N THR A 61 1.42 1.82 -2.69
CA THR A 61 1.40 1.11 -3.97
C THR A 61 2.80 0.82 -4.51
N ASP A 62 3.72 1.78 -4.39
CA ASP A 62 5.12 1.61 -4.82
C ASP A 62 5.87 0.58 -3.97
N THR A 63 5.60 0.54 -2.67
CA THR A 63 6.17 -0.47 -1.77
C THR A 63 5.67 -1.86 -2.14
N ALA A 64 4.36 -2.00 -2.38
CA ALA A 64 3.76 -3.29 -2.73
C ALA A 64 4.26 -3.83 -4.09
N LYS A 65 4.22 -3.02 -5.16
CA LYS A 65 4.72 -3.45 -6.48
C LYS A 65 6.22 -3.73 -6.47
N GLY A 66 6.97 -2.88 -5.75
CA GLY A 66 8.42 -3.05 -5.61
C GLY A 66 8.80 -4.31 -4.82
N CYS A 67 7.97 -4.72 -3.85
CA CYS A 67 8.12 -5.99 -3.14
C CYS A 67 8.00 -7.17 -4.11
N ALA A 68 6.89 -7.27 -4.84
CA ALA A 68 6.64 -8.35 -5.78
C ALA A 68 7.78 -8.48 -6.81
N ALA A 69 8.14 -7.36 -7.46
CA ALA A 69 9.18 -7.35 -8.47
C ALA A 69 10.55 -7.79 -7.92
N ARG A 70 10.98 -7.26 -6.76
CA ARG A 70 12.29 -7.58 -6.19
C ARG A 70 12.37 -9.02 -5.69
N LEU A 71 11.30 -9.53 -5.05
CA LEU A 71 11.27 -10.92 -4.61
C LEU A 71 11.24 -11.90 -5.80
N ALA A 72 10.57 -11.55 -6.89
CA ALA A 72 10.57 -12.33 -8.12
C ALA A 72 11.85 -12.17 -8.97
N GLY A 73 12.65 -11.12 -8.72
CA GLY A 73 13.78 -10.75 -9.60
C GLY A 73 13.34 -10.16 -10.94
N ALA A 74 12.14 -9.55 -10.97
CA ALA A 74 11.55 -8.94 -12.15
C ALA A 74 11.83 -7.41 -12.20
N GLU A 75 11.61 -6.80 -13.36
CA GLU A 75 11.68 -5.35 -13.51
C GLU A 75 10.51 -4.67 -12.77
N ILE A 76 10.80 -3.53 -12.13
CA ILE A 76 9.79 -2.76 -11.40
C ILE A 76 9.08 -1.81 -12.36
N PRO A 77 7.76 -1.93 -12.57
CA PRO A 77 7.05 -1.01 -13.45
C PRO A 77 7.03 0.41 -12.91
N GLY A 78 7.29 1.39 -13.77
CA GLY A 78 7.18 2.81 -13.44
C GLY A 78 5.71 3.23 -13.32
N TYR A 79 5.35 3.92 -12.22
CA TYR A 79 4.07 4.58 -12.07
C TYR A 79 4.32 6.07 -11.89
N PRO A 80 3.83 6.94 -12.78
CA PRO A 80 3.93 8.39 -12.58
C PRO A 80 3.03 8.81 -11.41
N ASP A 81 3.49 9.79 -10.62
CA ASP A 81 2.76 10.33 -9.47
C ASP A 81 1.91 11.53 -9.92
N VAL A 82 0.82 11.29 -10.65
CA VAL A 82 -0.01 12.30 -11.31
C VAL A 82 -1.48 12.32 -10.84
N GLU A 83 -1.88 11.34 -10.04
CA GLU A 83 -3.26 11.18 -9.57
C GLU A 83 -3.67 12.36 -8.67
N GLN A 84 -4.86 12.94 -8.94
CA GLN A 84 -5.41 14.10 -8.25
C GLN A 84 -6.85 13.88 -7.76
N THR A 85 -7.46 12.75 -8.10
CA THR A 85 -8.83 12.38 -7.72
C THR A 85 -8.89 11.05 -7.02
N PHE A 86 -9.98 10.80 -6.27
CA PHE A 86 -10.21 9.47 -5.65
C PHE A 86 -10.29 8.36 -6.72
N ASP A 87 -10.94 8.61 -7.86
CA ASP A 87 -11.06 7.62 -8.94
C ASP A 87 -9.70 7.22 -9.50
N GLU A 88 -8.81 8.19 -9.70
CA GLU A 88 -7.42 7.91 -10.14
C GLU A 88 -6.63 7.14 -9.10
N LEU A 89 -6.80 7.45 -7.80
CA LEU A 89 -6.18 6.70 -6.71
C LEU A 89 -6.72 5.26 -6.65
N HIS A 90 -8.03 5.06 -6.83
CA HIS A 90 -8.63 3.73 -6.95
C HIS A 90 -8.06 2.95 -8.13
N ALA A 91 -7.92 3.58 -9.30
CA ALA A 91 -7.34 2.97 -10.49
C ALA A 91 -5.87 2.56 -10.26
N ARG A 92 -5.06 3.41 -9.60
CA ARG A 92 -3.68 3.10 -9.23
C ARG A 92 -3.58 1.90 -8.30
N ILE A 93 -4.43 1.85 -7.27
CA ILE A 93 -4.45 0.72 -6.32
C ILE A 93 -4.87 -0.56 -7.05
N GLN A 94 -5.92 -0.51 -7.87
CA GLN A 94 -6.38 -1.67 -8.64
C GLN A 94 -5.30 -2.20 -9.58
N LYS A 95 -4.64 -1.31 -10.33
CA LYS A 95 -3.49 -1.65 -11.18
C LYS A 95 -2.38 -2.35 -10.38
N THR A 96 -2.14 -1.91 -9.14
CA THR A 96 -1.14 -2.53 -8.27
C THR A 96 -1.59 -3.91 -7.82
N ILE A 97 -2.85 -4.09 -7.40
CA ILE A 97 -3.43 -5.38 -7.03
C ILE A 97 -3.31 -6.38 -8.19
N ASP A 98 -3.66 -5.95 -9.41
CA ASP A 98 -3.60 -6.80 -10.61
C ASP A 98 -2.15 -7.19 -10.92
N TYR A 99 -1.21 -6.26 -10.76
CA TYR A 99 0.22 -6.56 -10.89
C TYR A 99 0.69 -7.59 -9.86
N LEU A 100 0.31 -7.46 -8.58
CA LEU A 100 0.66 -8.45 -7.56
C LEU A 100 0.06 -9.83 -7.88
N LYS A 101 -1.18 -9.88 -8.36
CA LYS A 101 -1.87 -11.12 -8.75
C LYS A 101 -1.27 -11.81 -9.97
N SER A 102 -0.43 -11.13 -10.75
CA SER A 102 0.27 -11.73 -11.89
C SER A 102 1.45 -12.61 -11.48
N PHE A 103 1.84 -12.63 -10.20
CA PHE A 103 2.90 -13.50 -9.68
C PHE A 103 2.30 -14.70 -8.96
N ASP A 104 2.85 -15.86 -9.23
CA ASP A 104 2.56 -17.10 -8.50
C ASP A 104 3.57 -17.39 -7.38
N ALA A 105 3.27 -18.38 -6.54
CA ALA A 105 4.13 -18.75 -5.43
C ALA A 105 5.53 -19.19 -5.89
N ALA A 106 5.64 -19.86 -7.03
CA ALA A 106 6.92 -20.36 -7.53
C ALA A 106 7.90 -19.24 -7.91
N GLN A 107 7.38 -18.04 -8.24
CA GLN A 107 8.21 -16.88 -8.57
C GLN A 107 8.74 -16.16 -7.31
N ILE A 108 8.08 -16.32 -6.17
CA ILE A 108 8.35 -15.61 -4.91
C ILE A 108 9.06 -16.49 -3.88
N ASP A 109 8.62 -17.75 -3.75
CA ASP A 109 9.21 -18.70 -2.79
C ASP A 109 10.65 -19.01 -3.16
N GLY A 110 11.51 -19.20 -2.16
CA GLY A 110 12.95 -19.36 -2.36
C GLY A 110 13.72 -18.03 -2.48
N SER A 111 13.03 -16.88 -2.36
CA SER A 111 13.66 -15.55 -2.40
C SER A 111 14.26 -15.10 -1.07
N GLU A 112 14.21 -15.91 -0.02
CA GLU A 112 14.64 -15.56 1.35
C GLU A 112 16.07 -14.98 1.39
N THR A 113 16.98 -15.58 0.63
CA THR A 113 18.40 -15.20 0.59
C THR A 113 18.77 -14.30 -0.60
N ARG A 114 17.80 -13.96 -1.47
CA ARG A 114 18.04 -13.08 -2.62
C ARG A 114 18.58 -11.73 -2.18
N GLN A 115 19.70 -11.31 -2.76
CA GLN A 115 20.28 -9.99 -2.49
C GLN A 115 19.42 -8.88 -3.13
N ILE A 116 19.00 -7.93 -2.31
CA ILE A 116 18.17 -6.78 -2.71
C ILE A 116 18.86 -5.51 -2.27
N VAL A 117 19.09 -4.60 -3.21
CA VAL A 117 19.69 -3.29 -2.95
C VAL A 117 18.66 -2.20 -3.20
N LEU A 118 18.34 -1.43 -2.17
CA LEU A 118 17.51 -0.23 -2.27
C LEU A 118 18.40 1.00 -2.43
N LYS A 119 18.19 1.75 -3.52
CA LYS A 119 18.82 3.05 -3.72
C LYS A 119 18.05 4.10 -2.94
N MET A 120 18.55 4.45 -1.76
CA MET A 120 17.96 5.48 -0.92
C MET A 120 18.71 6.80 -1.05
N ARG A 121 18.09 7.89 -0.62
CA ARG A 121 18.70 9.24 -0.65
C ARG A 121 19.99 9.33 0.16
N VAL A 122 20.10 8.53 1.21
CA VAL A 122 21.28 8.44 2.10
C VAL A 122 22.32 7.41 1.64
N GLY A 123 22.12 6.78 0.48
CA GLY A 123 22.98 5.73 -0.05
C GLY A 123 22.24 4.40 -0.21
N PRO A 124 22.88 3.38 -0.81
CA PRO A 124 22.30 2.06 -0.98
C PRO A 124 22.18 1.35 0.38
N ILE A 125 21.07 0.64 0.57
CA ILE A 125 20.84 -0.25 1.70
C ILE A 125 20.67 -1.67 1.14
N GLU A 126 21.43 -2.62 1.70
CA GLU A 126 21.42 -4.01 1.28
C GLU A 126 20.56 -4.86 2.22
N PHE A 127 19.79 -5.79 1.65
CA PHE A 127 18.94 -6.73 2.35
C PHE A 127 19.06 -8.12 1.73
N THR A 128 18.76 -9.15 2.53
CA THR A 128 18.26 -10.42 1.99
C THR A 128 16.77 -10.28 1.71
N GLY A 129 16.17 -11.13 0.84
CA GLY A 129 14.74 -11.08 0.52
C GLY A 129 13.86 -11.14 1.76
N GLN A 130 14.18 -12.04 2.71
CA GLN A 130 13.44 -12.14 3.98
C GLN A 130 13.58 -10.87 4.84
N SER A 131 14.78 -10.34 5.00
CA SER A 131 14.97 -9.12 5.80
C SER A 131 14.35 -7.90 5.12
N TYR A 132 14.37 -7.83 3.78
CA TYR A 132 13.67 -6.81 3.01
C TYR A 132 12.17 -6.84 3.27
N LEU A 133 11.55 -8.02 3.18
CA LEU A 133 10.12 -8.18 3.45
C LEU A 133 9.76 -7.76 4.88
N LEU A 134 10.43 -8.33 5.88
CA LEU A 134 10.03 -8.20 7.28
C LEU A 134 10.42 -6.86 7.91
N ASN A 135 11.59 -6.31 7.54
CA ASN A 135 12.14 -5.12 8.20
C ASN A 135 11.96 -3.83 7.41
N PHE A 136 11.59 -3.92 6.12
CA PHE A 136 11.35 -2.75 5.29
C PHE A 136 9.94 -2.73 4.69
N VAL A 137 9.57 -3.75 3.88
CA VAL A 137 8.31 -3.73 3.13
C VAL A 137 7.09 -3.64 4.03
N LEU A 138 6.91 -4.60 4.93
CA LEU A 138 5.72 -4.67 5.77
C LEU A 138 5.60 -3.45 6.71
N PRO A 139 6.65 -3.04 7.45
CA PRO A 139 6.57 -1.85 8.27
C PRO A 139 6.27 -0.58 7.48
N ASN A 140 6.94 -0.37 6.33
CA ASN A 140 6.75 0.79 5.48
C ASN A 140 5.35 0.82 4.86
N PHE A 141 4.87 -0.31 4.33
CA PHE A 141 3.55 -0.43 3.75
C PHE A 141 2.45 -0.11 4.77
N PHE A 142 2.47 -0.77 5.92
CA PHE A 142 1.47 -0.53 6.96
C PHE A 142 1.56 0.85 7.59
N PHE A 143 2.75 1.44 7.69
CA PHE A 143 2.87 2.84 8.09
C PHE A 143 2.06 3.76 7.16
N HIS A 144 2.20 3.63 5.84
CA HIS A 144 1.51 4.47 4.88
C HIS A 144 0.00 4.19 4.81
N VAL A 145 -0.43 2.93 4.90
CA VAL A 145 -1.86 2.57 4.95
C VAL A 145 -2.51 3.09 6.24
N THR A 146 -1.84 2.96 7.39
CA THR A 146 -2.32 3.50 8.67
C THR A 146 -2.39 5.02 8.64
N THR A 147 -1.35 5.67 8.13
CA THR A 147 -1.33 7.14 8.02
C THR A 147 -2.45 7.65 7.10
N ALA A 148 -2.75 6.95 5.99
CA ALA A 148 -3.89 7.28 5.13
C ALA A 148 -5.23 7.14 5.88
N TYR A 149 -5.41 6.06 6.65
CA TYR A 149 -6.57 5.88 7.53
C TYR A 149 -6.66 7.03 8.54
N ASP A 150 -5.57 7.36 9.21
CA ASP A 150 -5.54 8.39 10.26
C ASP A 150 -5.85 9.78 9.71
N ILE A 151 -5.33 10.14 8.52
CA ILE A 151 -5.65 11.39 7.83
C ILE A 151 -7.17 11.49 7.60
N LEU A 152 -7.78 10.47 7.04
CA LEU A 152 -9.21 10.46 6.73
C LEU A 152 -10.07 10.41 7.99
N ARG A 153 -9.68 9.61 8.99
CA ARG A 153 -10.37 9.54 10.27
C ARG A 153 -10.33 10.87 11.02
N HIS A 154 -9.18 11.52 11.03
CA HIS A 154 -8.99 12.87 11.64
C HIS A 154 -9.79 13.94 10.88
N SER A 155 -9.94 13.80 9.57
CA SER A 155 -10.74 14.70 8.71
C SER A 155 -12.26 14.47 8.82
N GLY A 156 -12.72 13.61 9.74
CA GLY A 156 -14.14 13.42 10.03
C GLY A 156 -14.82 12.30 9.27
N VAL A 157 -14.10 11.54 8.42
CA VAL A 157 -14.66 10.38 7.74
C VAL A 157 -15.02 9.29 8.76
N GLU A 158 -16.22 8.72 8.68
CA GLU A 158 -16.66 7.63 9.56
C GLU A 158 -15.93 6.32 9.24
N LEU A 159 -14.75 6.16 9.83
CA LEU A 159 -13.90 4.97 9.75
C LEU A 159 -13.77 4.32 11.12
N GLY A 160 -13.68 3.00 11.15
CA GLY A 160 -13.38 2.22 12.33
C GLY A 160 -12.27 1.20 12.07
N LYS A 161 -11.77 0.55 13.12
CA LYS A 161 -10.73 -0.47 13.02
C LYS A 161 -11.11 -1.61 12.06
N LEU A 162 -12.42 -1.93 11.94
CA LEU A 162 -12.88 -2.98 11.04
C LEU A 162 -12.71 -2.61 9.56
N ASP A 163 -12.83 -1.33 9.19
CA ASP A 163 -12.55 -0.87 7.83
C ASP A 163 -11.07 -1.11 7.47
N TYR A 164 -10.18 -0.90 8.42
CA TYR A 164 -8.75 -1.15 8.26
C TYR A 164 -8.41 -2.65 8.19
N LEU A 165 -9.11 -3.48 8.96
CA LEU A 165 -8.88 -4.93 9.00
C LEU A 165 -9.58 -5.73 7.89
N GLY A 166 -10.52 -5.13 7.12
CA GLY A 166 -11.25 -5.79 6.04
C GLY A 166 -12.53 -6.50 6.47
N GLY A 167 -13.14 -6.12 7.60
CA GLY A 167 -14.42 -6.68 8.08
C GLY A 167 -14.31 -8.06 8.73
N ARG A 168 -15.46 -8.62 9.15
CA ARG A 168 -15.53 -9.91 9.87
C ARG A 168 -15.50 -11.14 8.95
N ASN A 169 -15.89 -11.00 7.68
CA ASN A 169 -16.12 -12.13 6.77
C ASN A 169 -14.94 -12.53 5.90
N GLU A 170 -13.82 -11.80 5.97
CA GLU A 170 -12.63 -12.04 5.13
C GLU A 170 -11.52 -12.81 5.86
N HIS A 171 -11.84 -13.41 7.00
CA HIS A 171 -10.88 -14.14 7.84
C HIS A 171 -11.06 -15.66 7.79
N ALA A 172 -11.95 -16.17 6.92
CA ALA A 172 -12.21 -17.60 6.76
C ALA A 172 -11.43 -18.21 5.60
#